data_ca85f96ac14c0bba55b1664efb459106
#
_entry.id   ca85f96ac14c0bba55b1664efb459106
#
_cell.length_a   1.000
_cell.length_b   1.000
_cell.length_c   1.000
_cell.angle_alpha   90.00
_cell.angle_beta   90.00
_cell.angle_gamma   90.00
#
_symmetry.space_group_name_H-M   'P 1'
#
loop_
_entity.id
_entity.type
_entity.pdbx_description
1 polymer ?
#
loop_
_entity_poly.entity_id
_entity_poly.type
_entity_poly.pdbx_seq_one_letter_code
_entity_poly.pdbx_strand_id
1 'polypeptide(L)'
;MLAHTKMPSYVDGVTYAQLMNEAKMSRFQDPTYSDEEIDILRYGLDPDLYPNVNWRDYVMHKTSPSYKATLNISGGGSTARYYISGSYYDEQGVYKTRDYNSYNTNVNYKRYNYRANVDVNITKSTVVELGIGGWLAMHNSPTTDSDKIWKSLSALVPLRVPIVY
;
A
#
# COMPACT_ATOMS: atom_id res chain seq x y z
N MET A 1 -2.40 -5.52 10.11
CA MET A 1 -2.44 -4.13 9.60
C MET A 1 -1.01 -3.65 9.46
N LEU A 2 -0.62 -3.22 8.28
CA LEU A 2 0.66 -2.56 8.05
C LEU A 2 0.43 -1.05 8.13
N ALA A 3 1.28 -0.36 8.86
CA ALA A 3 1.30 1.09 8.97
C ALA A 3 2.70 1.61 8.68
N HIS A 4 2.80 2.77 8.05
CA HIS A 4 4.08 3.41 7.84
C HIS A 4 4.66 3.89 9.18
N THR A 5 5.89 3.50 9.48
CA THR A 5 6.56 3.87 10.73
C THR A 5 6.98 5.35 10.76
N LYS A 6 7.30 5.92 9.59
CA LYS A 6 7.62 7.33 9.44
C LYS A 6 7.39 7.75 7.99
N MET A 7 6.57 8.77 7.80
CA MET A 7 6.33 9.40 6.50
C MET A 7 6.82 10.84 6.52
N PRO A 8 7.43 11.34 5.44
CA PRO A 8 7.74 12.76 5.34
C PRO A 8 6.44 13.58 5.37
N SER A 9 6.48 14.71 6.05
CA SER A 9 5.41 15.70 6.03
C SER A 9 5.68 16.66 4.89
N TYR A 10 4.73 16.78 3.97
CA TYR A 10 4.79 17.74 2.89
C TYR A 10 4.02 18.99 3.28
N VAL A 11 4.51 20.14 2.84
CA VAL A 11 3.83 21.42 3.02
C VAL A 11 2.63 21.52 2.09
N ASP A 12 1.61 22.27 2.50
CA ASP A 12 0.48 22.61 1.66
C ASP A 12 0.85 23.67 0.61
N GLY A 13 -0.05 23.97 -0.31
CA GLY A 13 0.19 24.92 -1.39
C GLY A 13 0.43 26.33 -0.90
N VAL A 14 -0.25 26.77 0.14
CA VAL A 14 -0.07 28.13 0.73
C VAL A 14 1.34 28.28 1.30
N THR A 15 1.73 27.33 2.15
CA THR A 15 3.09 27.31 2.74
C THR A 15 4.16 27.19 1.65
N TYR A 16 3.92 26.36 0.63
CA TYR A 16 4.84 26.23 -0.50
C TYR A 16 5.02 27.56 -1.24
N ALA A 17 3.93 28.27 -1.58
CA ALA A 17 3.97 29.55 -2.27
C ALA A 17 4.73 30.61 -1.46
N GLN A 18 4.47 30.68 -0.15
CA GLN A 18 5.16 31.59 0.76
C GLN A 18 6.66 31.31 0.84
N LEU A 19 7.07 30.04 1.01
CA LEU A 19 8.49 29.66 1.04
C LEU A 19 9.19 29.92 -0.30
N MET A 20 8.51 29.74 -1.42
CA MET A 20 9.05 30.09 -2.74
C MET A 20 9.28 31.58 -2.90
N ASN A 21 8.34 32.39 -2.45
CA ASN A 21 8.50 33.86 -2.45
C ASN A 21 9.65 34.29 -1.55
N GLU A 22 9.74 33.75 -0.33
CA GLU A 22 10.84 34.04 0.60
C GLU A 22 12.19 33.65 -0.02
N ALA A 23 12.30 32.48 -0.63
CA ALA A 23 13.52 32.03 -1.30
C ALA A 23 13.92 32.90 -2.50
N LYS A 24 12.96 33.49 -3.21
CA LYS A 24 13.20 34.44 -4.29
C LYS A 24 13.66 35.82 -3.76
N MET A 25 12.91 36.34 -2.80
CA MET A 25 13.23 37.66 -2.20
C MET A 25 14.59 37.66 -1.51
N SER A 26 15.01 36.58 -0.87
CA SER A 26 16.34 36.42 -0.27
C SER A 26 17.48 36.48 -1.29
N ARG A 27 17.17 36.31 -2.58
CA ARG A 27 18.10 36.42 -3.71
C ARG A 27 17.90 37.71 -4.52
N PHE A 28 17.17 38.67 -3.97
CA PHE A 28 16.82 39.94 -4.63
C PHE A 28 16.05 39.72 -5.96
N GLN A 29 15.19 38.70 -6.02
CA GLN A 29 14.31 38.45 -7.14
C GLN A 29 12.87 38.74 -6.76
N ASP A 30 12.04 39.06 -7.74
CA ASP A 30 10.61 39.25 -7.54
C ASP A 30 9.92 37.99 -7.05
N PRO A 31 8.88 38.13 -6.21
CA PRO A 31 8.09 37.00 -5.76
C PRO A 31 7.42 36.28 -6.95
N THR A 32 7.25 34.98 -6.83
CA THR A 32 6.59 34.14 -7.87
C THR A 32 5.09 34.24 -7.79
N TYR A 33 4.54 34.32 -6.58
CA TYR A 33 3.10 34.31 -6.29
C TYR A 33 2.72 35.69 -5.70
N SER A 34 1.65 36.30 -6.22
CA SER A 34 1.10 37.50 -5.63
C SER A 34 0.35 37.22 -4.32
N ASP A 35 0.08 38.25 -3.53
CA ASP A 35 -0.71 38.12 -2.30
C ASP A 35 -2.14 37.64 -2.60
N GLU A 36 -2.72 38.11 -3.72
CA GLU A 36 -4.03 37.68 -4.17
C GLU A 36 -4.06 36.19 -4.53
N GLU A 37 -3.04 35.69 -5.23
CA GLU A 37 -2.93 34.25 -5.56
C GLU A 37 -2.79 33.38 -4.29
N ILE A 38 -2.02 33.85 -3.31
CA ILE A 38 -1.89 33.17 -2.02
C ILE A 38 -3.21 33.16 -1.26
N ASP A 39 -4.00 34.23 -1.34
CA ASP A 39 -5.32 34.27 -0.72
C ASP A 39 -6.33 33.38 -1.44
N ILE A 40 -6.30 33.32 -2.77
CA ILE A 40 -7.13 32.35 -3.56
C ILE A 40 -6.80 30.91 -3.11
N LEU A 41 -5.51 30.56 -2.99
CA LEU A 41 -5.07 29.26 -2.50
C LEU A 41 -5.52 28.97 -1.06
N ARG A 42 -5.41 29.98 -0.17
CA ARG A 42 -5.77 29.86 1.24
C ARG A 42 -7.25 29.60 1.45
N TYR A 43 -8.10 30.27 0.69
CA TYR A 43 -9.55 30.18 0.79
C TYR A 43 -10.15 29.16 -0.19
N GLY A 44 -9.33 28.56 -1.06
CA GLY A 44 -9.80 27.57 -2.05
C GLY A 44 -10.83 28.13 -3.01
N LEU A 45 -10.68 29.36 -3.45
CA LEU A 45 -11.68 30.07 -4.28
C LEU A 45 -11.75 29.53 -5.71
N ASP A 46 -10.64 29.03 -6.24
CA ASP A 46 -10.56 28.43 -7.57
C ASP A 46 -9.61 27.22 -7.55
N PRO A 47 -10.10 26.03 -7.20
CA PRO A 47 -9.26 24.84 -7.09
C PRO A 47 -8.80 24.27 -8.45
N ASP A 48 -9.41 24.68 -9.54
CA ASP A 48 -9.04 24.22 -10.89
C ASP A 48 -7.84 25.02 -11.42
N LEU A 49 -7.84 26.32 -11.19
CA LEU A 49 -6.76 27.19 -11.63
C LEU A 49 -5.63 27.28 -10.59
N TYR A 50 -5.99 27.26 -9.31
CA TYR A 50 -5.06 27.31 -8.17
C TYR A 50 -5.20 26.06 -7.29
N PRO A 51 -4.72 24.88 -7.78
CA PRO A 51 -4.85 23.63 -7.08
C PRO A 51 -3.99 23.62 -5.80
N ASN A 52 -4.51 22.99 -4.75
CA ASN A 52 -3.77 22.72 -3.52
C ASN A 52 -3.91 21.26 -3.15
N VAL A 53 -3.14 20.40 -3.81
CA VAL A 53 -3.31 18.95 -3.77
C VAL A 53 -2.27 18.29 -2.87
N ASN A 54 -2.74 17.56 -1.85
CA ASN A 54 -1.90 16.61 -1.14
C ASN A 54 -1.81 15.30 -1.95
N TRP A 55 -0.83 15.21 -2.81
CA TRP A 55 -0.64 14.09 -3.72
C TRP A 55 -0.47 12.75 -3.00
N ARG A 56 0.17 12.76 -1.82
CA ARG A 56 0.33 11.54 -1.02
C ARG A 56 -1.04 11.01 -0.55
N ASP A 57 -1.84 11.88 0.07
CA ASP A 57 -3.16 11.49 0.57
C ASP A 57 -4.14 11.21 -0.58
N TYR A 58 -3.89 11.77 -1.76
CA TYR A 58 -4.64 11.46 -2.97
C TYR A 58 -4.33 10.06 -3.51
N VAL A 59 -3.05 9.64 -3.53
CA VAL A 59 -2.60 8.37 -4.15
C VAL A 59 -2.56 7.23 -3.16
N MET A 60 -2.38 7.49 -1.86
CA MET A 60 -2.10 6.47 -0.87
C MET A 60 -3.08 6.47 0.31
N HIS A 61 -3.35 5.28 0.83
CA HIS A 61 -3.98 5.09 2.13
C HIS A 61 -2.94 5.27 3.25
N LYS A 62 -3.38 5.75 4.41
CA LYS A 62 -2.52 5.88 5.60
C LYS A 62 -2.12 4.51 6.17
N THR A 63 -2.98 3.52 6.00
CA THR A 63 -2.80 2.14 6.48
C THR A 63 -3.30 1.16 5.44
N SER A 64 -2.72 -0.03 5.40
CA SER A 64 -3.22 -1.13 4.59
C SER A 64 -3.60 -2.32 5.47
N PRO A 65 -4.71 -2.99 5.20
CA PRO A 65 -5.11 -4.16 5.95
C PRO A 65 -4.28 -5.39 5.56
N SER A 66 -4.01 -6.24 6.53
CA SER A 66 -3.52 -7.60 6.30
C SER A 66 -4.32 -8.57 7.16
N TYR A 67 -4.66 -9.70 6.60
CA TYR A 67 -5.46 -10.75 7.24
C TYR A 67 -4.71 -12.07 7.18
N LYS A 68 -4.73 -12.79 8.30
CA LYS A 68 -4.20 -14.14 8.37
C LYS A 68 -5.18 -15.03 9.12
N ALA A 69 -5.53 -16.15 8.50
CA ALA A 69 -6.30 -17.22 9.13
C ALA A 69 -5.49 -18.52 9.04
N THR A 70 -5.50 -19.31 10.11
CA THR A 70 -4.84 -20.60 10.16
C THR A 70 -5.75 -21.59 10.88
N LEU A 71 -5.93 -22.75 10.27
CA LEU A 71 -6.67 -23.88 10.83
C LEU A 71 -5.75 -25.09 10.90
N ASN A 72 -5.68 -25.71 12.06
CA ASN A 72 -4.91 -26.93 12.29
C ASN A 72 -5.84 -27.98 12.90
N ILE A 73 -5.80 -29.16 12.36
CA ILE A 73 -6.54 -30.32 12.87
C ILE A 73 -5.53 -31.45 13.06
N SER A 74 -5.49 -32.04 14.21
CA SER A 74 -4.65 -33.18 14.50
C SER A 74 -5.40 -34.20 15.33
N GLY A 75 -5.08 -35.47 15.14
CA GLY A 75 -5.69 -36.54 15.89
C GLY A 75 -5.01 -37.86 15.59
N GLY A 76 -5.51 -38.90 16.23
CA GLY A 76 -5.04 -40.25 15.99
C GLY A 76 -5.06 -41.14 17.23
N GLY A 77 -4.61 -42.35 17.04
CA GLY A 77 -4.50 -43.39 18.06
C GLY A 77 -3.25 -44.24 17.87
N SER A 78 -3.28 -45.44 18.37
CA SER A 78 -2.16 -46.39 18.28
C SER A 78 -1.88 -46.86 16.85
N THR A 79 -2.90 -46.85 15.97
CA THR A 79 -2.80 -47.37 14.60
C THR A 79 -2.47 -46.25 13.59
N ALA A 80 -3.03 -45.07 13.75
CA ALA A 80 -2.80 -43.96 12.83
C ALA A 80 -2.81 -42.63 13.54
N ARG A 81 -2.02 -41.69 13.03
CA ARG A 81 -1.95 -40.27 13.48
C ARG A 81 -2.03 -39.38 12.25
N TYR A 82 -2.67 -38.26 12.40
CA TYR A 82 -2.75 -37.28 11.32
C TYR A 82 -2.60 -35.85 11.83
N TYR A 83 -2.09 -35.01 10.95
CA TYR A 83 -2.03 -33.58 11.12
C TYR A 83 -2.38 -32.90 9.79
N ILE A 84 -3.39 -32.03 9.81
CA ILE A 84 -3.83 -31.27 8.66
C ILE A 84 -3.77 -29.79 9.04
N SER A 85 -3.19 -28.99 8.16
CA SER A 85 -3.07 -27.55 8.35
C SER A 85 -3.45 -26.80 7.07
N GLY A 86 -4.26 -25.78 7.23
CA GLY A 86 -4.57 -24.82 6.17
C GLY A 86 -4.34 -23.39 6.66
N SER A 87 -3.78 -22.53 5.83
CA SER A 87 -3.67 -21.12 6.14
C SER A 87 -3.94 -20.25 4.93
N TYR A 88 -4.57 -19.10 5.21
CA TYR A 88 -4.83 -18.02 4.28
C TYR A 88 -4.15 -16.77 4.77
N TYR A 89 -3.48 -16.08 3.86
CA TYR A 89 -2.88 -14.76 4.09
C TYR A 89 -3.30 -13.82 2.96
N ASP A 90 -3.76 -12.63 3.31
CA ASP A 90 -4.13 -11.55 2.41
C ASP A 90 -3.49 -10.26 2.90
N GLU A 91 -2.74 -9.61 2.04
CA GLU A 91 -2.08 -8.34 2.30
C GLU A 91 -2.40 -7.38 1.16
N GLN A 92 -2.96 -6.25 1.51
CA GLN A 92 -3.25 -5.17 0.56
C GLN A 92 -2.17 -4.10 0.66
N GLY A 93 -1.84 -3.50 -0.46
CA GLY A 93 -0.92 -2.37 -0.51
C GLY A 93 -1.57 -1.06 -0.12
N VAL A 94 -0.77 -0.02 -0.15
CA VAL A 94 -1.17 1.32 0.29
C VAL A 94 -1.72 2.19 -0.85
N TYR A 95 -1.63 1.78 -2.10
CA TYR A 95 -2.08 2.61 -3.23
C TYR A 95 -3.60 2.57 -3.36
N LYS A 96 -4.20 3.74 -3.56
CA LYS A 96 -5.63 3.87 -3.85
C LYS A 96 -5.91 3.45 -5.29
N THR A 97 -6.90 2.61 -5.47
CA THR A 97 -7.48 2.31 -6.78
C THR A 97 -8.57 3.32 -7.12
N ARG A 98 -8.75 3.61 -8.40
CA ARG A 98 -9.78 4.51 -8.90
C ARG A 98 -10.71 3.75 -9.85
N ASP A 99 -11.99 4.05 -9.77
CA ASP A 99 -13.05 3.34 -10.52
C ASP A 99 -12.94 3.55 -12.03
N TYR A 100 -12.27 4.62 -12.47
CA TYR A 100 -12.03 4.86 -13.90
C TYR A 100 -10.93 3.96 -14.49
N ASN A 101 -10.16 3.25 -13.66
CA ASN A 101 -9.19 2.27 -14.12
C ASN A 101 -9.85 0.90 -14.28
N SER A 102 -9.73 0.30 -15.46
CA SER A 102 -10.21 -1.06 -15.73
C SER A 102 -9.37 -2.15 -15.06
N TYR A 103 -8.30 -1.79 -14.33
CA TYR A 103 -7.36 -2.70 -13.69
C TYR A 103 -7.00 -2.21 -12.28
N ASN A 104 -6.63 -3.17 -11.44
CA ASN A 104 -6.23 -2.88 -10.06
C ASN A 104 -4.78 -2.36 -10.01
N THR A 105 -4.61 -1.10 -9.66
CA THR A 105 -3.30 -0.44 -9.52
C THR A 105 -2.66 -0.63 -8.14
N ASN A 106 -3.36 -1.27 -7.19
CA ASN A 106 -2.83 -1.52 -5.86
C ASN A 106 -1.93 -2.76 -5.84
N VAL A 107 -0.99 -2.78 -4.93
CA VAL A 107 -0.28 -4.02 -4.56
C VAL A 107 -1.24 -4.92 -3.79
N ASN A 108 -1.30 -6.19 -4.16
CA ASN A 108 -2.08 -7.18 -3.43
C ASN A 108 -1.32 -8.50 -3.43
N TYR A 109 -1.23 -9.14 -2.27
CA TYR A 109 -0.61 -10.44 -2.12
C TYR A 109 -1.54 -11.37 -1.36
N LYS A 110 -1.93 -12.48 -2.00
CA LYS A 110 -2.72 -13.54 -1.37
C LYS A 110 -1.95 -14.84 -1.39
N ARG A 111 -1.96 -15.57 -0.28
CA ARG A 111 -1.30 -16.85 -0.18
C ARG A 111 -2.16 -17.87 0.56
N TYR A 112 -2.31 -19.01 -0.06
CA TYR A 112 -2.95 -20.19 0.49
C TYR A 112 -1.88 -21.23 0.74
N ASN A 113 -1.81 -21.79 1.94
CA ASN A 113 -0.92 -22.92 2.24
C ASN A 113 -1.77 -24.06 2.73
N TYR A 114 -1.35 -25.28 2.40
CA TYR A 114 -1.93 -26.51 2.94
C TYR A 114 -0.83 -27.51 3.25
N ARG A 115 -1.07 -28.32 4.26
CA ARG A 115 -0.22 -29.43 4.64
C ARG A 115 -1.08 -30.53 5.25
N ALA A 116 -0.81 -31.79 4.86
CA ALA A 116 -1.37 -32.94 5.52
C ALA A 116 -0.26 -33.98 5.73
N ASN A 117 -0.15 -34.49 6.94
CA ASN A 117 0.75 -35.57 7.30
C ASN A 117 -0.10 -36.69 7.92
N VAL A 118 0.16 -37.93 7.52
CA VAL A 118 -0.50 -39.10 8.05
C VAL A 118 0.55 -40.18 8.29
N ASP A 119 0.61 -40.67 9.51
CA ASP A 119 1.46 -41.78 9.91
C ASP A 119 0.56 -42.99 10.23
N VAL A 120 0.86 -44.13 9.64
CA VAL A 120 0.09 -45.37 9.84
C VAL A 120 1.02 -46.50 10.27
N ASN A 121 0.76 -47.07 11.42
CA ASN A 121 1.44 -48.26 11.92
C ASN A 121 0.84 -49.51 11.20
N ILE A 122 1.49 -50.01 10.16
CA ILE A 122 1.05 -51.18 9.41
C ILE A 122 1.30 -52.45 10.24
N THR A 123 2.47 -52.52 10.90
CA THR A 123 2.81 -53.59 11.84
C THR A 123 3.47 -52.97 13.08
N LYS A 124 3.83 -53.79 14.06
CA LYS A 124 4.58 -53.34 15.26
C LYS A 124 5.97 -52.75 14.94
N SER A 125 6.52 -53.09 13.78
CA SER A 125 7.85 -52.65 13.34
C SER A 125 7.85 -51.82 12.07
N THR A 126 6.67 -51.58 11.46
CA THR A 126 6.57 -50.87 10.18
C THR A 126 5.59 -49.71 10.28
N VAL A 127 6.09 -48.52 10.01
CA VAL A 127 5.32 -47.28 9.94
C VAL A 127 5.38 -46.76 8.52
N VAL A 128 4.22 -46.38 7.99
CA VAL A 128 4.13 -45.64 6.71
C VAL A 128 3.81 -44.18 7.03
N GLU A 129 4.65 -43.30 6.56
CA GLU A 129 4.49 -41.85 6.69
C GLU A 129 4.18 -41.24 5.34
N LEU A 130 3.07 -40.51 5.25
CA LEU A 130 2.66 -39.77 4.06
C LEU A 130 2.59 -38.28 4.41
N GLY A 131 3.39 -37.47 3.71
CA GLY A 131 3.35 -36.03 3.83
C GLY A 131 3.01 -35.37 2.49
N ILE A 132 2.00 -34.53 2.48
CA ILE A 132 1.65 -33.70 1.33
C ILE A 132 1.56 -32.24 1.78
N GLY A 133 2.08 -31.34 0.98
CA GLY A 133 1.99 -29.91 1.26
C GLY A 133 2.30 -29.06 0.04
N GLY A 134 1.73 -27.88 0.04
CA GLY A 134 1.94 -26.93 -1.03
C GLY A 134 1.40 -25.57 -0.69
N TRP A 135 1.55 -24.66 -1.63
CA TRP A 135 1.04 -23.31 -1.53
C TRP A 135 0.66 -22.76 -2.90
N LEU A 136 -0.28 -21.83 -2.90
CA LEU A 136 -0.65 -21.01 -4.03
C LEU A 136 -0.49 -19.55 -3.61
N ALA A 137 0.27 -18.76 -4.37
CA ALA A 137 0.38 -17.33 -4.16
C ALA A 137 -0.07 -16.57 -5.41
N MET A 138 -0.83 -15.50 -5.18
CA MET A 138 -1.25 -14.55 -6.19
C MET A 138 -0.70 -13.18 -5.79
N HIS A 139 -0.03 -12.54 -6.74
CA HIS A 139 0.56 -11.22 -6.55
C HIS A 139 0.09 -10.28 -7.65
N ASN A 140 -0.39 -9.11 -7.26
CA ASN A 140 -0.68 -8.00 -8.15
C ASN A 140 0.18 -6.82 -7.74
N SER A 141 0.76 -6.11 -8.70
CA SER A 141 1.56 -4.92 -8.45
C SER A 141 1.41 -3.93 -9.59
N PRO A 142 1.59 -2.62 -9.33
CA PRO A 142 1.70 -1.64 -10.39
C PRO A 142 2.81 -2.00 -11.38
N THR A 143 2.62 -1.66 -12.65
CA THR A 143 3.67 -1.82 -13.67
C THR A 143 4.88 -0.92 -13.41
N THR A 144 4.66 0.20 -12.73
CA THR A 144 5.71 1.14 -12.35
C THR A 144 6.32 0.73 -11.02
N ASP A 145 7.65 0.72 -10.96
CA ASP A 145 8.40 0.42 -9.74
C ASP A 145 8.03 1.37 -8.60
N SER A 146 7.92 0.84 -7.39
CA SER A 146 7.59 1.62 -6.18
C SER A 146 8.56 2.80 -5.97
N ASP A 147 9.84 2.63 -6.28
CA ASP A 147 10.84 3.69 -6.19
C ASP A 147 10.52 4.88 -7.11
N LYS A 148 10.09 4.62 -8.33
CA LYS A 148 9.66 5.66 -9.27
C LYS A 148 8.39 6.38 -8.79
N ILE A 149 7.42 5.62 -8.25
CA ILE A 149 6.20 6.20 -7.66
C ILE A 149 6.57 7.14 -6.51
N TRP A 150 7.42 6.70 -5.59
CA TRP A 150 7.87 7.51 -4.46
C TRP A 150 8.63 8.76 -4.89
N LYS A 151 9.55 8.65 -5.83
CA LYS A 151 10.29 9.80 -6.39
C LYS A 151 9.33 10.80 -7.03
N SER A 152 8.38 10.31 -7.82
CA SER A 152 7.38 11.17 -8.45
C SER A 152 6.50 11.89 -7.42
N LEU A 153 5.99 11.17 -6.42
CA LEU A 153 5.17 11.77 -5.35
C LEU A 153 5.94 12.81 -4.54
N SER A 154 7.25 12.57 -4.29
CA SER A 154 8.11 13.50 -3.56
C SER A 154 8.48 14.75 -4.37
N ALA A 155 8.47 14.65 -5.69
CA ALA A 155 8.77 15.75 -6.61
C ALA A 155 7.53 16.56 -7.03
N LEU A 156 6.33 16.04 -6.79
CA LEU A 156 5.08 16.74 -7.16
C LEU A 156 4.83 17.91 -6.21
N VAL A 157 4.73 19.08 -6.83
CA VAL A 157 4.39 20.32 -6.14
C VAL A 157 2.87 20.38 -5.96
N PRO A 158 2.35 20.84 -4.80
CA PRO A 158 0.90 20.92 -4.53
C PRO A 158 0.12 21.76 -5.54
N LEU A 159 0.78 22.76 -6.14
CA LEU A 159 0.18 23.79 -6.99
C LEU A 159 0.25 23.47 -8.49
N ARG A 160 0.78 22.30 -8.88
CA ARG A 160 1.14 22.09 -10.29
C ARG A 160 -0.03 21.66 -11.17
N VAL A 161 -0.90 20.80 -10.67
CA VAL A 161 -1.98 20.19 -11.46
C VAL A 161 -3.23 20.04 -10.60
N PRO A 162 -4.42 20.41 -11.08
CA PRO A 162 -5.67 20.12 -10.39
C PRO A 162 -5.99 18.62 -10.44
N ILE A 163 -6.88 18.19 -9.54
CA ILE A 163 -7.49 16.87 -9.62
C ILE A 163 -8.64 16.96 -10.62
N VAL A 164 -8.55 16.20 -11.69
CA VAL A 164 -9.63 16.05 -12.67
C VAL A 164 -10.44 14.81 -12.30
N TYR A 165 -11.78 14.96 -12.22
CA TYR A 165 -12.71 13.89 -11.88
C TYR A 165 -13.40 13.34 -13.13
#